data_73aff1efd30e3fba2e1370bff0610349
#
_entry.id   73aff1efd30e3fba2e1370bff0610349
#
_cell.length_a   1.000
_cell.length_b   1.000
_cell.length_c   1.000
_cell.angle_alpha   90.00
_cell.angle_beta   90.00
_cell.angle_gamma   90.00
#
_symmetry.space_group_name_H-M   'P 1'
#
loop_
_entity.id
_entity.type
_entity.pdbx_description
1 polymer ?
#
loop_
_entity_poly.entity_id
_entity_poly.type
_entity_poly.pdbx_seq_one_letter_code
_entity_poly.pdbx_strand_id
1 'polypeptide(L)'
;MKILGIDSNAKTVKGQKLNYLTGICYLAPSDESGKVNTCPNASAGCRAACLFTAGRGAMSNVKNARIEKTLAFLQNKNEWMAQLKKEIFALVKRANKKGMTPCVRLNGTSDLPWERVQLDSANIMQHFPSVQFYDYTKSLARMMAFLRGEMPANYHLTFSRSETNHAECVQVLNSGGNVAIVFRGKSPEQYEGQRVINGDESDLRFLDEKNVIVGLTQKGKAKKDASGFVVSV
;
A
#
# COMPACT_ATOMS: atom_id res chain seq x y z
N MET A 1 -3.73 5.17 -21.19
CA MET A 1 -4.03 5.51 -19.76
C MET A 1 -2.75 5.40 -18.96
N LYS A 2 -2.51 6.31 -18.01
CA LYS A 2 -1.34 6.24 -17.10
C LYS A 2 -1.71 5.45 -15.85
N ILE A 3 -0.91 4.43 -15.51
CA ILE A 3 -1.13 3.54 -14.38
C ILE A 3 -0.43 4.06 -13.11
N LEU A 4 0.87 4.36 -13.21
CA LEU A 4 1.68 4.80 -12.08
C LEU A 4 1.67 6.33 -11.92
N GLY A 5 1.36 6.79 -10.72
CA GLY A 5 1.62 8.16 -10.29
C GLY A 5 3.04 8.27 -9.73
N ILE A 6 3.85 9.15 -10.29
CA ILE A 6 5.18 9.49 -9.78
C ILE A 6 5.10 10.91 -9.25
N ASP A 7 5.68 11.17 -8.07
CA ASP A 7 5.67 12.49 -7.42
C ASP A 7 4.27 13.04 -7.10
N SER A 8 3.25 12.19 -7.12
CA SER A 8 1.85 12.57 -6.92
C SER A 8 1.40 12.61 -5.46
N ASN A 9 2.22 12.13 -4.53
CA ASN A 9 1.92 12.00 -3.11
C ASN A 9 3.06 12.63 -2.28
N ALA A 10 2.69 13.43 -1.28
CA ALA A 10 3.67 14.11 -0.41
C ALA A 10 4.62 13.12 0.31
N LYS A 11 4.18 11.92 0.67
CA LYS A 11 5.03 10.91 1.31
C LYS A 11 6.07 10.34 0.34
N THR A 12 5.73 10.16 -0.94
CA THR A 12 6.68 9.68 -1.95
C THR A 12 7.71 10.74 -2.31
N VAL A 13 7.32 12.03 -2.28
CA VAL A 13 8.26 13.15 -2.41
C VAL A 13 9.24 13.18 -1.22
N LYS A 14 8.77 12.90 0.00
CA LYS A 14 9.67 12.74 1.17
C LYS A 14 10.66 11.59 0.98
N GLY A 15 10.25 10.48 0.38
CA GLY A 15 11.11 9.34 0.06
C GLY A 15 12.28 9.69 -0.86
N GLN A 16 12.17 10.74 -1.68
CA GLN A 16 13.28 11.21 -2.51
C GLN A 16 14.48 11.72 -1.67
N LYS A 17 14.25 12.21 -0.46
CA LYS A 17 15.32 12.57 0.49
C LYS A 17 16.14 11.36 0.93
N LEU A 18 15.60 10.15 0.78
CA LEU A 18 16.24 8.87 1.03
C LEU A 18 16.74 8.20 -0.26
N ASN A 19 16.84 8.97 -1.36
CA ASN A 19 17.27 8.52 -2.69
C ASN A 19 16.36 7.47 -3.34
N TYR A 20 15.05 7.44 -3.02
CA TYR A 20 14.08 6.55 -3.65
C TYR A 20 13.12 7.33 -4.56
N LEU A 21 12.90 6.83 -5.77
CA LEU A 21 11.86 7.31 -6.69
C LEU A 21 10.72 6.30 -6.73
N THR A 22 9.56 6.71 -6.21
CA THR A 22 8.40 5.80 -6.04
C THR A 22 7.35 6.00 -7.14
N GLY A 23 6.97 4.90 -7.79
CA GLY A 23 5.75 4.81 -8.61
C GLY A 23 4.62 4.17 -7.81
N ILE A 24 3.44 4.81 -7.76
CA ILE A 24 2.27 4.24 -7.06
C ILE A 24 1.13 4.00 -8.04
N CYS A 25 0.54 2.79 -7.99
CA CYS A 25 -0.73 2.50 -8.63
C CYS A 25 -1.88 2.73 -7.64
N TYR A 26 -2.87 3.52 -8.06
CA TYR A 26 -4.10 3.74 -7.31
C TYR A 26 -5.27 3.18 -8.10
N LEU A 27 -5.86 2.09 -7.63
CA LEU A 27 -7.14 1.57 -8.10
C LEU A 27 -8.29 2.14 -7.25
N ALA A 28 -9.52 2.03 -7.74
CA ALA A 28 -10.72 2.32 -6.96
C ALA A 28 -10.77 1.35 -5.77
N PRO A 29 -10.87 1.84 -4.52
CA PRO A 29 -10.86 0.97 -3.34
C PRO A 29 -12.19 0.23 -3.18
N SER A 30 -12.13 -0.96 -2.58
CA SER A 30 -13.31 -1.77 -2.27
C SER A 30 -14.25 -1.89 -3.48
N ASP A 31 -15.53 -1.60 -3.33
CA ASP A 31 -16.58 -1.72 -4.35
C ASP A 31 -16.82 -0.43 -5.15
N GLU A 32 -15.99 0.59 -5.00
CA GLU A 32 -16.13 1.91 -5.64
C GLU A 32 -16.17 1.87 -7.18
N SER A 33 -15.66 0.80 -7.80
CA SER A 33 -15.76 0.61 -9.25
C SER A 33 -17.15 0.08 -9.69
N GLY A 34 -17.97 -0.39 -8.76
CA GLY A 34 -19.26 -1.03 -9.04
C GLY A 34 -19.16 -2.41 -9.71
N LYS A 35 -17.96 -2.96 -9.92
CA LYS A 35 -17.74 -4.22 -10.65
C LYS A 35 -16.91 -5.26 -9.89
N VAL A 36 -16.02 -4.82 -9.02
CA VAL A 36 -15.13 -5.71 -8.26
C VAL A 36 -14.77 -5.09 -6.93
N ASN A 37 -14.60 -5.93 -5.90
CA ASN A 37 -14.02 -5.53 -4.64
C ASN A 37 -12.49 -5.67 -4.72
N THR A 38 -11.78 -4.54 -4.75
CA THR A 38 -10.31 -4.49 -4.77
C THR A 38 -9.68 -4.56 -3.38
N CYS A 39 -10.49 -4.62 -2.30
CA CYS A 39 -10.05 -4.70 -0.91
C CYS A 39 -10.85 -5.80 -0.18
N PRO A 40 -10.67 -7.09 -0.51
CA PRO A 40 -11.52 -8.16 0.00
C PRO A 40 -11.50 -8.31 1.53
N ASN A 41 -10.39 -7.91 2.18
CA ASN A 41 -10.21 -7.99 3.64
C ASN A 41 -10.49 -6.66 4.37
N ALA A 42 -11.07 -5.67 3.69
CA ALA A 42 -11.39 -4.40 4.33
C ALA A 42 -12.62 -4.52 5.23
N SER A 43 -12.47 -4.14 6.50
CA SER A 43 -13.58 -4.01 7.46
C SER A 43 -14.48 -2.82 7.13
N ALA A 44 -15.62 -2.73 7.80
CA ALA A 44 -16.54 -1.60 7.65
C ALA A 44 -15.88 -0.26 8.02
N GLY A 45 -15.15 -0.21 9.12
CA GLY A 45 -14.40 0.99 9.55
C GLY A 45 -13.30 1.36 8.56
N CYS A 46 -12.54 0.37 8.04
CA CYS A 46 -11.54 0.61 7.01
C CYS A 46 -12.14 1.24 5.74
N ARG A 47 -13.30 0.76 5.28
CA ARG A 47 -14.00 1.31 4.10
C ARG A 47 -14.47 2.74 4.38
N ALA A 48 -15.10 2.99 5.54
CA ALA A 48 -15.60 4.30 5.92
C ALA A 48 -14.49 5.34 6.08
N ALA A 49 -13.34 4.93 6.67
CA ALA A 49 -12.18 5.77 6.94
C ALA A 49 -11.16 5.82 5.78
N CYS A 50 -11.48 5.23 4.62
CA CYS A 50 -10.52 5.02 3.53
C CYS A 50 -9.80 6.31 3.09
N LEU A 51 -8.50 6.19 2.86
CA LEU A 51 -7.63 7.29 2.42
C LEU A 51 -8.05 7.95 1.10
N PHE A 52 -8.84 7.28 0.26
CA PHE A 52 -9.33 7.90 -0.98
C PHE A 52 -10.25 9.10 -0.71
N THR A 53 -10.73 9.25 0.52
CA THR A 53 -11.53 10.42 0.97
C THR A 53 -10.67 11.60 1.42
N ALA A 54 -9.34 11.47 1.41
CA ALA A 54 -8.41 12.47 1.92
C ALA A 54 -7.67 13.21 0.79
N GLY A 55 -7.47 14.51 0.98
CA GLY A 55 -6.70 15.35 0.07
C GLY A 55 -7.16 15.26 -1.37
N ARG A 56 -6.23 15.18 -2.31
CA ARG A 56 -6.55 15.03 -3.76
C ARG A 56 -7.35 13.77 -4.08
N GLY A 57 -7.27 12.72 -3.24
CA GLY A 57 -8.04 11.50 -3.40
C GLY A 57 -9.56 11.71 -3.38
N ALA A 58 -10.02 12.76 -2.73
CA ALA A 58 -11.44 13.11 -2.63
C ALA A 58 -12.01 13.82 -3.88
N MET A 59 -11.14 14.32 -4.78
CA MET A 59 -11.57 15.01 -6.00
C MET A 59 -12.23 14.07 -6.99
N SER A 60 -13.32 14.50 -7.63
CA SER A 60 -14.12 13.68 -8.55
C SER A 60 -13.29 13.14 -9.72
N ASN A 61 -12.45 13.98 -10.34
CA ASN A 61 -11.57 13.57 -11.44
C ASN A 61 -10.56 12.49 -11.01
N VAL A 62 -10.05 12.54 -9.78
CA VAL A 62 -9.14 11.52 -9.25
C VAL A 62 -9.88 10.22 -8.96
N LYS A 63 -11.11 10.29 -8.43
CA LYS A 63 -11.96 9.11 -8.23
C LYS A 63 -12.31 8.44 -9.55
N ASN A 64 -12.76 9.21 -10.55
CA ASN A 64 -13.09 8.69 -11.87
C ASN A 64 -11.87 8.02 -12.54
N ALA A 65 -10.70 8.64 -12.50
CA ALA A 65 -9.48 8.06 -13.03
C ALA A 65 -9.07 6.73 -12.35
N ARG A 66 -9.37 6.55 -11.06
CA ARG A 66 -9.17 5.27 -10.37
C ARG A 66 -10.18 4.22 -10.80
N ILE A 67 -11.45 4.61 -10.96
CA ILE A 67 -12.52 3.73 -11.46
C ILE A 67 -12.19 3.26 -12.88
N GLU A 68 -11.88 4.17 -13.79
CA GLU A 68 -11.48 3.85 -15.17
C GLU A 68 -10.28 2.89 -15.21
N LYS A 69 -9.27 3.12 -14.38
CA LYS A 69 -8.09 2.26 -14.28
C LYS A 69 -8.44 0.85 -13.79
N THR A 70 -9.37 0.75 -12.82
CA THR A 70 -9.85 -0.53 -12.29
C THR A 70 -10.66 -1.28 -13.34
N LEU A 71 -11.56 -0.59 -14.04
CA LEU A 71 -12.37 -1.19 -15.10
C LEU A 71 -11.49 -1.68 -16.26
N ALA A 72 -10.49 -0.90 -16.67
CA ALA A 72 -9.54 -1.31 -17.70
C ALA A 72 -8.74 -2.54 -17.30
N PHE A 73 -8.32 -2.66 -16.02
CA PHE A 73 -7.67 -3.86 -15.49
C PHE A 73 -8.56 -5.10 -15.58
N LEU A 74 -9.87 -4.94 -15.32
CA LEU A 74 -10.83 -6.05 -15.43
C LEU A 74 -11.12 -6.45 -16.86
N GLN A 75 -11.24 -5.47 -17.76
CA GLN A 75 -11.62 -5.68 -19.16
C GLN A 75 -10.51 -6.33 -19.97
N ASN A 76 -9.26 -5.88 -19.80
CA ASN A 76 -8.11 -6.38 -20.53
C ASN A 76 -6.85 -6.43 -19.64
N LYS A 77 -6.81 -7.44 -18.79
CA LYS A 77 -5.74 -7.64 -17.81
C LYS A 77 -4.36 -7.71 -18.45
N ASN A 78 -4.21 -8.42 -19.57
CA ASN A 78 -2.92 -8.61 -20.21
C ASN A 78 -2.36 -7.29 -20.78
N GLU A 79 -3.19 -6.53 -21.48
CA GLU A 79 -2.79 -5.22 -22.01
C GLU A 79 -2.47 -4.23 -20.89
N TRP A 80 -3.29 -4.24 -19.82
CA TRP A 80 -3.05 -3.41 -18.66
C TRP A 80 -1.72 -3.75 -17.97
N MET A 81 -1.41 -5.05 -17.79
CA MET A 81 -0.16 -5.50 -17.20
C MET A 81 1.04 -5.19 -18.11
N ALA A 82 0.89 -5.29 -19.42
CA ALA A 82 1.92 -4.89 -20.40
C ALA A 82 2.20 -3.37 -20.30
N GLN A 83 1.15 -2.55 -20.13
CA GLN A 83 1.30 -1.12 -19.90
C GLN A 83 1.99 -0.82 -18.56
N LEU A 84 1.63 -1.52 -17.48
CA LEU A 84 2.30 -1.40 -16.19
C LEU A 84 3.80 -1.73 -16.31
N LYS A 85 4.16 -2.81 -17.02
CA LYS A 85 5.54 -3.20 -17.27
C LYS A 85 6.33 -2.09 -18.00
N LYS A 86 5.73 -1.46 -19.03
CA LYS A 86 6.32 -0.30 -19.72
C LYS A 86 6.54 0.89 -18.78
N GLU A 87 5.58 1.19 -17.93
CA GLU A 87 5.68 2.31 -16.99
C GLU A 87 6.71 2.08 -15.89
N ILE A 88 6.86 0.84 -15.38
CA ILE A 88 7.92 0.50 -14.43
C ILE A 88 9.30 0.64 -15.10
N PHE A 89 9.45 0.16 -16.34
CA PHE A 89 10.69 0.36 -17.08
C PHE A 89 11.06 1.84 -17.27
N ALA A 90 10.07 2.68 -17.57
CA ALA A 90 10.27 4.13 -17.65
C ALA A 90 10.63 4.76 -16.28
N LEU A 91 10.03 4.26 -15.18
CA LEU A 91 10.38 4.65 -13.82
C LEU A 91 11.85 4.32 -13.51
N VAL A 92 12.30 3.10 -13.83
CA VAL A 92 13.69 2.67 -13.64
C VAL A 92 14.65 3.59 -14.40
N LYS A 93 14.40 3.85 -15.70
CA LYS A 93 15.22 4.77 -16.48
C LYS A 93 15.28 6.17 -15.85
N ARG A 94 14.14 6.68 -15.37
CA ARG A 94 14.06 8.00 -14.72
C ARG A 94 14.81 8.02 -13.38
N ALA A 95 14.72 6.95 -12.59
CA ALA A 95 15.42 6.81 -11.32
C ALA A 95 16.95 6.80 -11.54
N ASN A 96 17.42 5.95 -12.45
CA ASN A 96 18.85 5.86 -12.80
C ASN A 96 19.42 7.21 -13.26
N LYS A 97 18.68 7.95 -14.14
CA LYS A 97 19.10 9.29 -14.57
C LYS A 97 19.24 10.29 -13.41
N LYS A 98 18.51 10.05 -12.31
CA LYS A 98 18.54 10.93 -11.11
C LYS A 98 19.48 10.40 -10.01
N GLY A 99 20.16 9.27 -10.21
CA GLY A 99 20.95 8.61 -9.17
C GLY A 99 20.11 8.09 -8.01
N MET A 100 18.83 7.73 -8.28
CA MET A 100 17.87 7.26 -7.28
C MET A 100 17.56 5.77 -7.47
N THR A 101 17.16 5.10 -6.39
CA THR A 101 16.68 3.71 -6.42
C THR A 101 15.17 3.67 -6.76
N PRO A 102 14.75 2.93 -7.79
CA PRO A 102 13.34 2.81 -8.12
C PRO A 102 12.61 1.91 -7.12
N CYS A 103 11.41 2.30 -6.71
CA CYS A 103 10.52 1.44 -5.97
C CYS A 103 9.06 1.62 -6.40
N VAL A 104 8.23 0.59 -6.18
CA VAL A 104 6.85 0.57 -6.67
C VAL A 104 5.89 0.12 -5.56
N ARG A 105 4.77 0.83 -5.43
CA ARG A 105 3.65 0.47 -4.59
C ARG A 105 2.41 0.24 -5.47
N LEU A 106 1.95 -1.01 -5.54
CA LEU A 106 0.85 -1.39 -6.43
C LEU A 106 -0.53 -1.24 -5.76
N ASN A 107 -0.59 -1.38 -4.45
CA ASN A 107 -1.82 -1.22 -3.66
C ASN A 107 -1.87 0.16 -2.98
N GLY A 108 -1.91 1.23 -3.75
CA GLY A 108 -2.05 2.59 -3.21
C GLY A 108 -3.37 2.81 -2.47
N THR A 109 -4.45 2.21 -2.96
CA THR A 109 -5.81 2.21 -2.36
C THR A 109 -6.56 0.88 -2.57
N SER A 110 -5.85 -0.22 -2.76
CA SER A 110 -6.38 -1.57 -2.93
C SER A 110 -5.61 -2.56 -2.03
N ASP A 111 -6.02 -3.84 -2.05
CA ASP A 111 -5.31 -4.95 -1.39
C ASP A 111 -5.38 -6.20 -2.27
N LEU A 112 -4.92 -6.06 -3.53
CA LEU A 112 -4.88 -7.15 -4.50
C LEU A 112 -3.58 -7.97 -4.36
N PRO A 113 -3.64 -9.30 -4.55
CA PRO A 113 -2.47 -10.18 -4.48
C PRO A 113 -1.67 -10.10 -5.79
N TRP A 114 -0.91 -9.03 -6.00
CA TRP A 114 -0.11 -8.79 -7.20
C TRP A 114 0.94 -9.87 -7.46
N GLU A 115 1.41 -10.54 -6.41
CA GLU A 115 2.31 -11.70 -6.49
C GLU A 115 1.69 -12.91 -7.22
N ARG A 116 0.35 -12.94 -7.34
CA ARG A 116 -0.40 -13.99 -8.05
C ARG A 116 -0.86 -13.56 -9.45
N VAL A 117 -0.66 -12.29 -9.80
CA VAL A 117 -1.04 -11.76 -11.12
C VAL A 117 0.12 -11.98 -12.08
N GLN A 118 -0.07 -12.85 -13.06
CA GLN A 118 0.94 -13.20 -14.04
C GLN A 118 0.80 -12.42 -15.34
N LEU A 119 1.94 -12.14 -15.95
CA LEU A 119 2.13 -11.67 -17.32
C LEU A 119 3.30 -12.47 -17.89
N ASP A 120 3.14 -13.13 -19.06
CA ASP A 120 4.19 -13.94 -19.68
C ASP A 120 4.79 -14.97 -18.70
N SER A 121 3.95 -15.71 -17.97
CA SER A 121 4.30 -16.76 -16.99
C SER A 121 5.09 -16.29 -15.74
N ALA A 122 5.21 -14.99 -15.51
CA ALA A 122 5.86 -14.43 -14.32
C ALA A 122 5.00 -13.29 -13.72
N ASN A 123 5.14 -13.04 -12.43
CA ASN A 123 4.53 -11.84 -11.84
C ASN A 123 5.39 -10.60 -12.09
N ILE A 124 4.82 -9.41 -11.83
CA ILE A 124 5.50 -8.14 -12.14
C ILE A 124 6.78 -7.93 -11.31
N MET A 125 6.88 -8.48 -10.10
CA MET A 125 8.08 -8.41 -9.26
C MET A 125 9.22 -9.22 -9.88
N GLN A 126 8.92 -10.40 -10.44
CA GLN A 126 9.88 -11.25 -11.13
C GLN A 126 10.39 -10.63 -12.44
N HIS A 127 9.57 -9.82 -13.12
CA HIS A 127 10.02 -9.06 -14.30
C HIS A 127 11.01 -7.94 -13.95
N PHE A 128 11.04 -7.48 -12.69
CA PHE A 128 11.89 -6.37 -12.24
C PHE A 128 12.61 -6.71 -10.93
N PRO A 129 13.54 -7.67 -10.93
CA PRO A 129 14.19 -8.15 -9.69
C PRO A 129 15.00 -7.08 -8.96
N SER A 130 15.45 -6.03 -9.65
CA SER A 130 16.18 -4.90 -9.08
C SER A 130 15.28 -3.76 -8.56
N VAL A 131 13.96 -3.87 -8.70
CA VAL A 131 13.00 -2.88 -8.21
C VAL A 131 12.41 -3.37 -6.90
N GLN A 132 12.44 -2.56 -5.86
CA GLN A 132 11.75 -2.84 -4.61
C GLN A 132 10.25 -2.59 -4.76
N PHE A 133 9.44 -3.62 -4.52
CA PHE A 133 7.99 -3.50 -4.37
C PHE A 133 7.60 -3.53 -2.91
N TYR A 134 6.53 -2.80 -2.54
CA TYR A 134 6.03 -2.81 -1.18
C TYR A 134 4.57 -2.39 -1.12
N ASP A 135 3.82 -2.98 -0.20
CA ASP A 135 2.41 -2.68 -0.01
C ASP A 135 1.97 -2.86 1.47
N TYR A 136 0.77 -2.40 1.77
CA TYR A 136 0.05 -2.80 2.97
C TYR A 136 -0.94 -3.90 2.60
N THR A 137 -1.20 -4.80 3.54
CA THR A 137 -2.22 -5.83 3.40
C THR A 137 -3.01 -6.02 4.69
N LYS A 138 -4.29 -6.40 4.57
CA LYS A 138 -5.11 -6.93 5.66
C LYS A 138 -5.30 -8.44 5.55
N SER A 139 -4.69 -9.09 4.57
CA SER A 139 -4.70 -10.53 4.44
C SER A 139 -3.64 -11.15 5.33
N LEU A 140 -4.05 -11.80 6.42
CA LEU A 140 -3.14 -12.54 7.31
C LEU A 140 -2.38 -13.61 6.52
N ALA A 141 -3.06 -14.34 5.63
CA ALA A 141 -2.43 -15.38 4.82
C ALA A 141 -1.26 -14.85 3.97
N ARG A 142 -1.45 -13.68 3.32
CA ARG A 142 -0.37 -13.03 2.54
C ARG A 142 0.77 -12.56 3.45
N MET A 143 0.44 -11.94 4.58
CA MET A 143 1.45 -11.48 5.53
C MET A 143 2.27 -12.63 6.10
N MET A 144 1.64 -13.73 6.48
CA MET A 144 2.35 -14.91 6.99
C MET A 144 3.20 -15.59 5.90
N ALA A 145 2.74 -15.64 4.65
CA ALA A 145 3.54 -16.12 3.52
C ALA A 145 4.78 -15.23 3.29
N PHE A 146 4.64 -13.90 3.42
CA PHE A 146 5.77 -12.97 3.38
C PHE A 146 6.78 -13.25 4.50
N LEU A 147 6.32 -13.42 5.74
CA LEU A 147 7.20 -13.69 6.88
C LEU A 147 7.93 -15.04 6.78
N ARG A 148 7.34 -16.04 6.11
CA ARG A 148 8.00 -17.32 5.80
C ARG A 148 8.93 -17.29 4.60
N GLY A 149 9.06 -16.13 3.90
CA GLY A 149 9.91 -16.02 2.71
C GLY A 149 9.30 -16.65 1.44
N GLU A 150 8.00 -16.88 1.39
CA GLU A 150 7.29 -17.48 0.26
C GLU A 150 6.87 -16.44 -0.80
N MET A 151 7.15 -15.17 -0.57
CA MET A 151 6.91 -14.07 -1.50
C MET A 151 8.14 -13.77 -2.37
N PRO A 152 8.00 -13.06 -3.51
CA PRO A 152 9.15 -12.56 -4.25
C PRO A 152 10.10 -11.78 -3.34
N ALA A 153 11.41 -12.03 -3.42
CA ALA A 153 12.42 -11.46 -2.52
C ALA A 153 12.45 -9.92 -2.52
N ASN A 154 12.00 -9.30 -3.61
CA ASN A 154 11.90 -7.86 -3.78
C ASN A 154 10.49 -7.30 -3.49
N TYR A 155 9.64 -8.05 -2.75
CA TYR A 155 8.31 -7.61 -2.33
C TYR A 155 8.21 -7.56 -0.81
N HIS A 156 7.93 -6.38 -0.25
CA HIS A 156 7.75 -6.15 1.18
C HIS A 156 6.29 -5.90 1.53
N LEU A 157 5.82 -6.51 2.61
CA LEU A 157 4.47 -6.32 3.13
C LEU A 157 4.49 -5.77 4.57
N THR A 158 3.58 -4.84 4.84
CA THR A 158 3.25 -4.36 6.19
C THR A 158 1.80 -4.71 6.47
N PHE A 159 1.53 -5.39 7.57
CA PHE A 159 0.15 -5.72 7.95
C PHE A 159 -0.59 -4.46 8.40
N SER A 160 -1.86 -4.35 8.09
CA SER A 160 -2.66 -3.16 8.42
C SER A 160 -3.79 -3.52 9.38
N ARG A 161 -3.77 -2.92 10.57
CA ARG A 161 -4.81 -3.08 11.57
C ARG A 161 -6.17 -2.57 11.08
N SER A 162 -7.22 -3.22 11.52
CA SER A 162 -8.60 -2.76 11.49
C SER A 162 -9.27 -2.99 12.85
N GLU A 163 -10.50 -2.53 13.02
CA GLU A 163 -11.27 -2.73 14.25
C GLU A 163 -11.59 -4.20 14.56
N THR A 164 -11.42 -5.09 13.59
CA THR A 164 -11.84 -6.51 13.70
C THR A 164 -10.68 -7.50 13.67
N ASN A 165 -9.41 -7.07 13.46
CA ASN A 165 -8.29 -8.00 13.25
C ASN A 165 -7.17 -7.87 14.30
N HIS A 166 -7.53 -7.53 15.55
CA HIS A 166 -6.54 -7.33 16.61
C HIS A 166 -5.71 -8.60 16.89
N ALA A 167 -6.32 -9.77 17.00
CA ALA A 167 -5.61 -11.02 17.21
C ALA A 167 -4.61 -11.35 16.11
N GLU A 168 -4.96 -11.04 14.86
CA GLU A 168 -4.07 -11.17 13.71
C GLU A 168 -2.88 -10.21 13.80
N CYS A 169 -3.10 -8.96 14.27
CA CYS A 169 -2.03 -7.99 14.51
C CYS A 169 -1.01 -8.53 15.53
N VAL A 170 -1.48 -9.09 16.64
CA VAL A 170 -0.62 -9.71 17.67
C VAL A 170 0.16 -10.88 17.08
N GLN A 171 -0.49 -11.75 16.29
CA GLN A 171 0.18 -12.87 15.61
C GLN A 171 1.29 -12.40 14.68
N VAL A 172 1.05 -11.35 13.89
CA VAL A 172 2.04 -10.78 12.97
C VAL A 172 3.24 -10.21 13.72
N LEU A 173 3.01 -9.42 14.79
CA LEU A 173 4.07 -8.88 15.64
C LEU A 173 4.90 -10.00 16.26
N ASN A 174 4.26 -11.01 16.86
CA ASN A 174 4.94 -12.17 17.45
C ASN A 174 5.77 -12.97 16.43
N SER A 175 5.42 -12.88 15.15
CA SER A 175 6.16 -13.50 14.05
C SER A 175 7.25 -12.59 13.45
N GLY A 176 7.52 -11.42 14.07
CA GLY A 176 8.55 -10.48 13.62
C GLY A 176 8.13 -9.54 12.49
N GLY A 177 6.83 -9.50 12.16
CA GLY A 177 6.29 -8.59 11.15
C GLY A 177 5.93 -7.22 11.70
N ASN A 178 5.73 -6.24 10.81
CA ASN A 178 5.31 -4.89 11.16
C ASN A 178 3.80 -4.70 10.97
N VAL A 179 3.17 -3.95 11.89
CA VAL A 179 1.74 -3.65 11.86
C VAL A 179 1.50 -2.14 11.77
N ALA A 180 0.80 -1.70 10.74
CA ALA A 180 0.39 -0.30 10.61
C ALA A 180 -0.92 -0.06 11.37
N ILE A 181 -0.92 0.96 12.24
CA ILE A 181 -2.07 1.40 13.05
C ILE A 181 -2.34 2.88 12.80
N VAL A 182 -3.60 3.24 12.59
CA VAL A 182 -4.02 4.63 12.49
C VAL A 182 -4.42 5.14 13.87
N PHE A 183 -3.73 6.16 14.34
CA PHE A 183 -3.98 6.80 15.64
C PHE A 183 -4.72 8.13 15.50
N ARG A 184 -5.48 8.46 16.54
CA ARG A 184 -6.12 9.78 16.71
C ARG A 184 -5.10 10.78 17.23
N GLY A 185 -4.76 11.77 16.40
CA GLY A 185 -3.70 12.72 16.73
C GLY A 185 -2.29 12.17 16.52
N LYS A 186 -1.38 12.49 17.41
CA LYS A 186 0.00 12.00 17.41
C LYS A 186 0.03 10.53 17.85
N SER A 187 0.78 9.69 17.13
CA SER A 187 1.02 8.31 17.57
C SER A 187 1.85 8.31 18.87
N PRO A 188 1.57 7.39 19.81
CA PRO A 188 2.37 7.22 21.02
C PRO A 188 3.76 6.64 20.67
N GLU A 189 4.69 6.63 21.62
CA GLU A 189 5.98 5.97 21.48
C GLU A 189 5.89 4.45 21.63
N GLN A 190 4.88 3.99 22.40
CA GLN A 190 4.57 2.58 22.61
C GLN A 190 3.06 2.37 22.60
N TYR A 191 2.62 1.22 22.11
CA TYR A 191 1.23 0.78 22.15
C TYR A 191 1.18 -0.73 22.39
N GLU A 192 0.45 -1.13 23.44
CA GLU A 192 0.34 -2.54 23.89
C GLU A 192 1.71 -3.24 24.06
N GLY A 193 2.67 -2.52 24.65
CA GLY A 193 4.03 -3.02 24.89
C GLY A 193 4.96 -3.05 23.66
N GLN A 194 4.46 -2.68 22.48
CA GLN A 194 5.23 -2.63 21.25
C GLN A 194 5.71 -1.21 20.93
N ARG A 195 6.92 -1.09 20.42
CA ARG A 195 7.47 0.19 19.96
C ARG A 195 6.68 0.70 18.74
N VAL A 196 6.39 1.99 18.73
CA VAL A 196 5.72 2.68 17.63
C VAL A 196 6.71 3.61 16.92
N ILE A 197 6.87 3.43 15.62
CA ILE A 197 7.64 4.32 14.76
C ILE A 197 6.71 5.26 13.97
N ASN A 198 7.22 6.45 13.63
CA ASN A 198 6.44 7.45 12.89
C ASN A 198 6.31 7.09 11.40
N GLY A 199 5.22 6.46 11.01
CA GLY A 199 4.92 6.10 9.62
C GLY A 199 4.52 7.27 8.71
N ASP A 200 4.42 8.51 9.23
CA ASP A 200 4.13 9.70 8.42
C ASP A 200 5.38 10.41 7.89
N GLU A 201 6.57 10.02 8.33
CA GLU A 201 7.83 10.57 7.82
C GLU A 201 8.15 10.07 6.42
N SER A 202 7.94 8.80 6.15
CA SER A 202 8.20 8.14 4.87
C SER A 202 7.09 7.15 4.55
N ASP A 203 6.99 6.71 3.29
CA ASP A 203 6.14 5.59 2.86
C ASP A 203 6.97 4.32 2.58
N LEU A 204 8.29 4.37 2.74
CA LEU A 204 9.23 3.31 2.38
C LEU A 204 9.31 2.24 3.48
N ARG A 205 8.24 1.45 3.63
CA ARG A 205 8.06 0.47 4.73
C ARG A 205 9.12 -0.64 4.78
N PHE A 206 9.77 -0.92 3.67
CA PHE A 206 10.87 -1.90 3.59
C PHE A 206 12.18 -1.41 4.24
N LEU A 207 12.25 -0.14 4.64
CA LEU A 207 13.36 0.43 5.41
C LEU A 207 13.08 0.45 6.92
N ASP A 208 11.87 0.12 7.34
CA ASP A 208 11.50 0.13 8.76
C ASP A 208 12.21 -1.01 9.53
N GLU A 209 12.45 -0.78 10.80
CA GLU A 209 12.86 -1.82 11.74
C GLU A 209 11.81 -2.96 11.74
N LYS A 210 12.23 -4.16 12.09
CA LYS A 210 11.33 -5.31 12.23
C LYS A 210 10.62 -5.30 13.58
N ASN A 211 9.46 -5.91 13.64
CA ASN A 211 8.67 -6.10 14.86
C ASN A 211 8.29 -4.78 15.55
N VAL A 212 7.80 -3.83 14.75
CA VAL A 212 7.34 -2.53 15.24
C VAL A 212 5.92 -2.23 14.75
N ILE A 213 5.26 -1.34 15.48
CA ILE A 213 4.03 -0.70 15.03
C ILE A 213 4.39 0.55 14.21
N VAL A 214 3.83 0.63 13.01
CA VAL A 214 3.93 1.80 12.14
C VAL A 214 2.77 2.73 12.44
N GLY A 215 3.01 3.75 13.25
CA GLY A 215 2.00 4.74 13.66
C GLY A 215 1.67 5.71 12.51
N LEU A 216 0.41 5.79 12.15
CA LEU A 216 -0.12 6.67 11.11
C LEU A 216 -1.16 7.62 11.70
N THR A 217 -1.15 8.88 11.30
CA THR A 217 -2.16 9.85 11.72
C THR A 217 -3.41 9.76 10.84
N GLN A 218 -4.59 9.84 11.46
CA GLN A 218 -5.88 9.82 10.77
C GLN A 218 -6.00 10.96 9.74
N LYS A 219 -6.54 10.66 8.55
CA LYS A 219 -6.73 11.60 7.43
C LYS A 219 -8.13 11.48 6.85
N GLY A 220 -8.60 12.55 6.21
CA GLY A 220 -9.92 12.55 5.56
C GLY A 220 -11.04 12.19 6.53
N LYS A 221 -11.92 11.28 6.12
CA LYS A 221 -13.05 10.81 6.94
C LYS A 221 -12.63 10.06 8.20
N ALA A 222 -11.42 9.49 8.25
CA ALA A 222 -10.87 8.85 9.45
C ALA A 222 -10.81 9.78 10.67
N LYS A 223 -10.77 11.12 10.47
CA LYS A 223 -10.84 12.10 11.57
C LYS A 223 -12.14 12.02 12.39
N LYS A 224 -13.22 11.50 11.77
CA LYS A 224 -14.54 11.35 12.39
C LYS A 224 -14.88 9.88 12.68
N ASP A 225 -13.88 9.00 12.61
CA ASP A 225 -14.10 7.56 12.86
C ASP A 225 -14.55 7.33 14.31
N ALA A 226 -15.57 6.49 14.46
CA ALA A 226 -16.08 5.99 15.74
C ALA A 226 -16.21 4.47 15.74
N SER A 227 -15.71 3.78 14.70
CA SER A 227 -15.80 2.32 14.56
C SER A 227 -14.72 1.57 15.35
N GLY A 228 -13.66 2.27 15.80
CA GLY A 228 -12.47 1.67 16.39
C GLY A 228 -11.37 1.35 15.36
N PHE A 229 -11.58 1.68 14.07
CA PHE A 229 -10.52 1.63 13.06
C PHE A 229 -9.37 2.59 13.41
N VAL A 230 -9.71 3.82 13.85
CA VAL A 230 -8.77 4.78 14.42
C VAL A 230 -8.66 4.53 15.91
N VAL A 231 -7.44 4.26 16.38
CA VAL A 231 -7.15 4.03 17.80
C VAL A 231 -7.01 5.35 18.53
N SER A 232 -7.68 5.49 19.66
CA SER A 232 -7.48 6.56 20.63
C SER A 232 -6.61 6.04 21.77
N VAL A 233 -5.58 6.76 22.16
CA VAL A 233 -4.66 6.49 23.27
C VAL A 233 -4.65 7.70 24.17
#